data_9081c6c1af9aa90450f4af60c7919d8c
#
_entry.id   9081c6c1af9aa90450f4af60c7919d8c
#
_cell.length_a   1.000
_cell.length_b   1.000
_cell.length_c   1.000
_cell.angle_alpha   90.00
_cell.angle_beta   90.00
_cell.angle_gamma   90.00
#
_symmetry.space_group_name_H-M   'P 1'
#
loop_
_entity.id
_entity.type
_entity.pdbx_description
1 polymer ?
#
loop_
_entity_poly.entity_id
_entity_poly.type
_entity_poly.pdbx_seq_one_letter_code
_entity_poly.pdbx_strand_id
1 'polypeptide(L)'
;MNSGMDQKRLNRIRPLMERFIGEGNQLPGAQALVWRRGELVDFQSAGYRDRENRLPVEEDTIFRIYSMTKPIVSVAAMMLFEEGHFQLFTPVSEFIPGFRNLQVFKEEDPETGAWVTEKPNHPVTIHELLTHTSGLTYGLQAAHHPVARRYNEMQLEGDALPLDQVVEKILEQPLAFQPGSRWHYSVSTDVLARVVEIISGKSIDQFLQQRLFDPLGMKDTGYFLPAEKHGRLSEIYCIANWFDHGNTPEDLEQQWREGAVASRLVSGETHRCLEPHQAFRGGHGLVSTASDYLNFCRMLLQRGRWEGEHLLAPKTVELMTMNHIRPPMIPLEIRGYEIPGEGFGLGFGVNIDVAASLN
;
A
#
# COMPACT_ATOMS: atom_id res chain seq x y z
N MET A 1 -32.86 9.17 -2.81
CA MET A 1 -32.30 10.50 -3.22
C MET A 1 -31.66 10.33 -4.59
N ASN A 2 -31.65 11.34 -5.44
CA ASN A 2 -31.02 11.19 -6.78
C ASN A 2 -29.49 11.32 -6.61
N SER A 3 -28.75 10.23 -6.80
CA SER A 3 -27.28 10.21 -6.71
C SER A 3 -26.61 11.16 -7.73
N GLY A 4 -27.37 11.62 -8.75
CA GLY A 4 -26.86 12.42 -9.86
C GLY A 4 -25.94 11.65 -10.80
N MET A 5 -26.01 10.32 -10.78
CA MET A 5 -25.32 9.44 -11.73
C MET A 5 -26.27 9.02 -12.86
N ASP A 6 -25.73 8.94 -14.06
CA ASP A 6 -26.46 8.44 -15.24
C ASP A 6 -26.32 6.92 -15.32
N GLN A 7 -27.43 6.20 -15.15
CA GLN A 7 -27.46 4.74 -15.21
C GLN A 7 -26.92 4.19 -16.54
N LYS A 8 -27.14 4.90 -17.66
CA LYS A 8 -26.59 4.47 -18.95
C LYS A 8 -25.06 4.49 -18.99
N ARG A 9 -24.44 5.40 -18.21
CA ARG A 9 -22.98 5.45 -18.06
C ARG A 9 -22.47 4.36 -17.11
N LEU A 10 -23.15 4.13 -16.01
CA LEU A 10 -22.84 3.04 -15.07
C LEU A 10 -22.90 1.67 -15.76
N ASN A 11 -23.90 1.47 -16.62
CA ASN A 11 -24.05 0.23 -17.39
C ASN A 11 -22.88 -0.06 -18.36
N ARG A 12 -21.92 0.86 -18.54
CA ARG A 12 -20.70 0.61 -19.32
C ARG A 12 -19.59 -0.09 -18.50
N ILE A 13 -19.69 -0.09 -17.16
CA ILE A 13 -18.68 -0.69 -16.29
C ILE A 13 -18.60 -2.19 -16.56
N ARG A 14 -19.71 -2.90 -16.54
CA ARG A 14 -19.72 -4.35 -16.75
C ARG A 14 -19.15 -4.78 -18.11
N PRO A 15 -19.58 -4.23 -19.26
CA PRO A 15 -18.97 -4.55 -20.55
C PRO A 15 -17.46 -4.28 -20.60
N LEU A 16 -16.98 -3.22 -19.91
CA LEU A 16 -15.57 -2.96 -19.83
C LEU A 16 -14.83 -4.07 -19.05
N MET A 17 -15.37 -4.47 -17.89
CA MET A 17 -14.79 -5.59 -17.11
C MET A 17 -14.78 -6.88 -17.95
N GLU A 18 -15.85 -7.19 -18.64
CA GLU A 18 -16.01 -8.40 -19.45
C GLU A 18 -15.02 -8.47 -20.63
N ARG A 19 -14.58 -7.33 -21.18
CA ARG A 19 -13.53 -7.30 -22.22
C ARG A 19 -12.20 -7.87 -21.72
N PHE A 20 -11.82 -7.57 -20.48
CA PHE A 20 -10.56 -8.07 -19.93
C PHE A 20 -10.70 -9.48 -19.35
N ILE A 21 -11.88 -9.87 -18.89
CA ILE A 21 -12.16 -11.16 -18.24
C ILE A 21 -12.56 -12.22 -19.27
N GLY A 22 -13.48 -11.91 -20.17
CA GLY A 22 -14.06 -12.84 -21.14
C GLY A 22 -13.26 -12.93 -22.43
N GLU A 23 -13.38 -11.92 -23.29
CA GLU A 23 -12.78 -11.93 -24.64
C GLU A 23 -11.25 -11.88 -24.58
N GLY A 24 -10.69 -11.02 -23.73
CA GLY A 24 -9.24 -10.91 -23.54
C GLY A 24 -8.66 -12.02 -22.67
N ASN A 25 -9.46 -12.63 -21.80
CA ASN A 25 -9.05 -13.64 -20.80
C ASN A 25 -7.78 -13.26 -20.00
N GLN A 26 -7.50 -11.96 -19.88
CA GLN A 26 -6.31 -11.45 -19.24
C GLN A 26 -6.43 -11.47 -17.73
N LEU A 27 -7.63 -11.14 -17.20
CA LEU A 27 -7.93 -11.17 -15.78
C LEU A 27 -8.88 -12.32 -15.47
N PRO A 28 -8.74 -12.96 -14.29
CA PRO A 28 -9.67 -14.02 -13.88
C PRO A 28 -11.03 -13.47 -13.49
N GLY A 29 -11.08 -12.34 -12.83
CA GLY A 29 -12.29 -11.71 -12.34
C GLY A 29 -12.02 -10.32 -11.76
N ALA A 30 -13.08 -9.57 -11.53
CA ALA A 30 -13.03 -8.24 -10.96
C ALA A 30 -14.32 -7.85 -10.24
N GLN A 31 -14.20 -6.86 -9.33
CA GLN A 31 -15.31 -6.14 -8.74
C GLN A 31 -15.19 -4.64 -9.02
N ALA A 32 -16.32 -3.99 -9.20
CA ALA A 32 -16.42 -2.54 -9.28
C ALA A 32 -17.57 -2.05 -8.41
N LEU A 33 -17.29 -1.04 -7.59
CA LEU A 33 -18.23 -0.46 -6.66
C LEU A 33 -18.22 1.07 -6.81
N VAL A 34 -19.40 1.67 -6.92
CA VAL A 34 -19.59 3.13 -7.02
C VAL A 34 -20.42 3.62 -5.85
N TRP A 35 -19.82 4.45 -5.02
CA TRP A 35 -20.49 5.15 -3.93
C TRP A 35 -20.57 6.65 -4.21
N ARG A 36 -21.72 7.25 -4.04
CA ARG A 36 -21.88 8.68 -4.23
C ARG A 36 -23.02 9.25 -3.38
N ARG A 37 -22.79 10.41 -2.76
CA ARG A 37 -23.79 11.17 -1.98
C ARG A 37 -24.51 10.35 -0.93
N GLY A 38 -23.80 9.45 -0.25
CA GLY A 38 -24.36 8.63 0.81
C GLY A 38 -25.03 7.33 0.34
N GLU A 39 -25.02 7.02 -0.96
CA GLU A 39 -25.68 5.84 -1.53
C GLU A 39 -24.70 4.96 -2.28
N LEU A 40 -24.85 3.64 -2.14
CA LEU A 40 -24.25 2.66 -3.05
C LEU A 40 -25.02 2.72 -4.36
N VAL A 41 -24.38 3.25 -5.41
CA VAL A 41 -25.05 3.53 -6.70
C VAL A 41 -24.97 2.32 -7.62
N ASP A 42 -23.83 1.59 -7.57
CA ASP A 42 -23.59 0.44 -8.42
C ASP A 42 -22.61 -0.51 -7.73
N PHE A 43 -22.81 -1.82 -7.90
CA PHE A 43 -21.91 -2.85 -7.45
C PHE A 43 -21.95 -4.02 -8.42
N GLN A 44 -20.85 -4.28 -9.07
CA GLN A 44 -20.75 -5.30 -10.11
C GLN A 44 -19.60 -6.26 -9.82
N SER A 45 -19.86 -7.54 -10.03
CA SER A 45 -18.87 -8.60 -9.97
C SER A 45 -18.88 -9.37 -11.29
N ALA A 46 -17.71 -9.73 -11.80
CA ALA A 46 -17.58 -10.49 -13.04
C ALA A 46 -16.40 -11.47 -12.95
N GLY A 47 -16.48 -12.60 -13.66
CA GLY A 47 -15.44 -13.64 -13.70
C GLY A 47 -15.36 -14.47 -12.45
N TYR A 48 -14.15 -14.94 -12.14
CA TYR A 48 -13.88 -15.96 -11.13
C TYR A 48 -12.88 -15.48 -10.09
N ARG A 49 -13.13 -15.75 -8.80
CA ARG A 49 -12.14 -15.65 -7.72
C ARG A 49 -11.15 -16.82 -7.72
N ASP A 50 -11.56 -17.94 -8.33
CA ASP A 50 -10.73 -19.09 -8.64
C ASP A 50 -11.17 -19.64 -10.02
N ARG A 51 -10.37 -19.35 -11.04
CA ARG A 51 -10.71 -19.66 -12.43
C ARG A 51 -10.66 -21.17 -12.70
N GLU A 52 -9.69 -21.86 -12.15
CA GLU A 52 -9.46 -23.29 -12.35
C GLU A 52 -10.62 -24.11 -11.76
N ASN A 53 -11.12 -23.71 -10.59
CA ASN A 53 -12.26 -24.34 -9.94
C ASN A 53 -13.60 -23.72 -10.33
N ARG A 54 -13.62 -22.70 -11.22
CA ARG A 54 -14.82 -21.96 -11.67
C ARG A 54 -15.63 -21.36 -10.53
N LEU A 55 -14.98 -20.92 -9.45
CA LEU A 55 -15.65 -20.25 -8.36
C LEU A 55 -15.83 -18.76 -8.72
N PRO A 56 -17.08 -18.25 -8.82
CA PRO A 56 -17.32 -16.90 -9.28
C PRO A 56 -16.83 -15.84 -8.28
N VAL A 57 -16.56 -14.65 -8.76
CA VAL A 57 -16.43 -13.47 -7.89
C VAL A 57 -17.82 -13.11 -7.38
N GLU A 58 -17.99 -13.10 -6.06
CA GLU A 58 -19.23 -12.76 -5.35
C GLU A 58 -19.04 -11.46 -4.56
N GLU A 59 -20.13 -10.82 -4.10
CA GLU A 59 -20.08 -9.52 -3.40
C GLU A 59 -19.18 -9.57 -2.16
N ASP A 60 -19.11 -10.71 -1.49
CA ASP A 60 -18.35 -10.96 -0.29
C ASP A 60 -16.98 -11.60 -0.55
N THR A 61 -16.52 -11.63 -1.80
CA THR A 61 -15.18 -12.13 -2.14
C THR A 61 -14.11 -11.31 -1.42
N ILE A 62 -13.19 -12.02 -0.78
CA ILE A 62 -12.07 -11.44 -0.05
C ILE A 62 -10.85 -11.38 -0.97
N PHE A 63 -10.21 -10.23 -1.02
CA PHE A 63 -9.02 -9.98 -1.83
C PHE A 63 -7.83 -9.66 -0.94
N ARG A 64 -6.63 -10.07 -1.35
CA ARG A 64 -5.38 -9.50 -0.82
C ARG A 64 -5.24 -8.09 -1.34
N ILE A 65 -5.22 -7.11 -0.44
CA ILE A 65 -5.26 -5.70 -0.83
C ILE A 65 -3.87 -5.06 -0.96
N TYR A 66 -2.82 -5.81 -0.69
CA TYR A 66 -1.43 -5.37 -0.85
C TYR A 66 -1.21 -3.93 -0.33
N SER A 67 -0.69 -3.05 -1.17
CA SER A 67 -0.34 -1.66 -0.79
C SER A 67 -1.54 -0.78 -0.41
N MET A 68 -2.78 -1.22 -0.64
CA MET A 68 -3.95 -0.56 -0.04
C MET A 68 -3.97 -0.69 1.50
N THR A 69 -3.08 -1.48 2.08
CA THR A 69 -2.76 -1.49 3.53
C THR A 69 -2.19 -0.15 4.01
N LYS A 70 -1.37 0.53 3.19
CA LYS A 70 -0.65 1.76 3.58
C LYS A 70 -1.55 2.91 4.04
N PRO A 71 -2.64 3.25 3.31
CA PRO A 71 -3.59 4.26 3.78
C PRO A 71 -4.18 3.94 5.16
N ILE A 72 -4.50 2.68 5.42
CA ILE A 72 -5.05 2.21 6.69
C ILE A 72 -4.06 2.45 7.83
N VAL A 73 -2.80 2.04 7.64
CA VAL A 73 -1.72 2.24 8.63
C VAL A 73 -1.39 3.73 8.81
N SER A 74 -1.45 4.52 7.73
CA SER A 74 -1.25 5.97 7.82
C SER A 74 -2.36 6.65 8.65
N VAL A 75 -3.62 6.23 8.48
CA VAL A 75 -4.73 6.68 9.34
C VAL A 75 -4.49 6.30 10.80
N ALA A 76 -4.04 5.07 11.06
CA ALA A 76 -3.71 4.62 12.41
C ALA A 76 -2.63 5.50 13.07
N ALA A 77 -1.56 5.84 12.35
CA ALA A 77 -0.53 6.75 12.82
C ALA A 77 -1.11 8.15 13.09
N MET A 78 -1.98 8.66 12.22
CA MET A 78 -2.58 9.98 12.39
C MET A 78 -3.60 10.06 13.52
N MET A 79 -4.19 8.94 13.95
CA MET A 79 -4.96 8.88 15.20
C MET A 79 -4.04 9.16 16.41
N LEU A 80 -2.87 8.55 16.45
CA LEU A 80 -1.87 8.80 17.50
C LEU A 80 -1.28 10.21 17.44
N PHE A 81 -1.17 10.79 16.24
CA PHE A 81 -0.82 12.21 16.07
C PHE A 81 -1.86 13.12 16.74
N GLU A 82 -3.16 12.89 16.54
CA GLU A 82 -4.24 13.65 17.18
C GLU A 82 -4.25 13.49 18.71
N GLU A 83 -3.86 12.33 19.20
CA GLU A 83 -3.71 12.04 20.61
C GLU A 83 -2.48 12.71 21.24
N GLY A 84 -1.63 13.38 20.42
CA GLY A 84 -0.49 14.15 20.88
C GLY A 84 0.78 13.34 21.15
N HIS A 85 0.85 12.09 20.68
CA HIS A 85 2.01 11.23 20.90
C HIS A 85 3.26 11.67 20.13
N PHE A 86 3.09 12.39 19.01
CA PHE A 86 4.18 12.96 18.22
C PHE A 86 3.70 14.15 17.39
N GLN A 87 4.66 14.90 16.86
CA GLN A 87 4.46 15.88 15.79
C GLN A 87 4.97 15.30 14.48
N LEU A 88 4.49 15.81 13.32
CA LEU A 88 4.91 15.30 12.01
C LEU A 88 6.44 15.33 11.81
N PHE A 89 7.11 16.35 12.34
CA PHE A 89 8.57 16.51 12.27
C PHE A 89 9.33 15.90 13.45
N THR A 90 8.66 15.13 14.30
CA THR A 90 9.33 14.34 15.34
C THR A 90 10.27 13.33 14.66
N PRO A 91 11.55 13.28 15.06
CA PRO A 91 12.48 12.26 14.55
C PRO A 91 12.02 10.84 14.87
N VAL A 92 12.10 9.95 13.90
CA VAL A 92 11.79 8.52 14.08
C VAL A 92 12.64 7.91 15.20
N SER A 93 13.84 8.45 15.41
CA SER A 93 14.78 8.00 16.45
C SER A 93 14.28 8.23 17.89
N GLU A 94 13.22 9.00 18.10
CA GLU A 94 12.58 9.11 19.42
C GLU A 94 11.85 7.82 19.81
N PHE A 95 11.38 7.07 18.81
CA PHE A 95 10.67 5.79 18.98
C PHE A 95 11.59 4.59 18.68
N ILE A 96 12.40 4.69 17.63
CA ILE A 96 13.30 3.64 17.15
C ILE A 96 14.74 4.19 17.20
N PRO A 97 15.45 4.03 18.35
CA PRO A 97 16.76 4.67 18.59
C PRO A 97 17.82 4.41 17.52
N GLY A 98 17.75 3.26 16.83
CA GLY A 98 18.68 2.90 15.76
C GLY A 98 18.73 3.91 14.61
N PHE A 99 17.65 4.65 14.36
CA PHE A 99 17.62 5.71 13.34
C PHE A 99 18.60 6.86 13.59
N ARG A 100 19.09 7.05 14.81
CA ARG A 100 20.14 8.07 15.11
C ARG A 100 21.47 7.78 14.42
N ASN A 101 21.76 6.52 14.17
CA ASN A 101 23.06 6.06 13.68
C ASN A 101 23.06 5.76 12.18
N LEU A 102 21.91 5.86 11.52
CA LEU A 102 21.82 5.60 10.10
C LEU A 102 22.74 6.54 9.31
N GLN A 103 23.38 5.96 8.33
CA GLN A 103 24.15 6.68 7.31
C GLN A 103 23.34 6.69 6.00
N VAL A 104 23.76 7.48 5.05
CA VAL A 104 23.20 7.51 3.70
C VAL A 104 24.23 6.92 2.74
N PHE A 105 23.82 6.03 1.87
CA PHE A 105 24.64 5.51 0.80
C PHE A 105 25.07 6.65 -0.13
N LYS A 106 26.34 6.72 -0.45
CA LYS A 106 26.90 7.71 -1.37
C LYS A 106 27.34 7.08 -2.69
N GLU A 107 28.23 6.11 -2.59
CA GLU A 107 28.79 5.41 -3.73
C GLU A 107 29.34 4.04 -3.32
N GLU A 108 29.57 3.17 -4.29
CA GLU A 108 30.27 1.90 -4.13
C GLU A 108 31.69 2.09 -4.67
N ASP A 109 32.69 1.75 -3.85
CA ASP A 109 34.10 1.77 -4.27
C ASP A 109 34.29 0.75 -5.39
N PRO A 110 34.72 1.16 -6.59
CA PRO A 110 34.82 0.27 -7.74
C PRO A 110 35.93 -0.78 -7.63
N GLU A 111 36.93 -0.57 -6.74
CA GLU A 111 38.05 -1.51 -6.57
C GLU A 111 37.74 -2.57 -5.49
N THR A 112 37.09 -2.15 -4.42
CA THR A 112 36.86 -3.01 -3.25
C THR A 112 35.42 -3.50 -3.11
N GLY A 113 34.45 -2.87 -3.79
CA GLY A 113 33.02 -3.10 -3.59
C GLY A 113 32.50 -2.58 -2.23
N ALA A 114 33.33 -1.88 -1.47
CA ALA A 114 32.91 -1.31 -0.19
C ALA A 114 32.02 -0.08 -0.38
N TRP A 115 31.02 0.05 0.48
CA TRP A 115 30.13 1.20 0.43
C TRP A 115 30.73 2.40 1.14
N VAL A 116 30.79 3.52 0.46
CA VAL A 116 31.07 4.83 1.03
C VAL A 116 29.73 5.42 1.47
N THR A 117 29.68 5.88 2.70
CA THR A 117 28.47 6.46 3.28
C THR A 117 28.74 7.87 3.80
N GLU A 118 27.70 8.64 3.97
CA GLU A 118 27.74 9.98 4.56
C GLU A 118 26.64 10.15 5.62
N LYS A 119 26.73 11.22 6.39
CA LYS A 119 25.70 11.53 7.39
C LYS A 119 24.43 12.03 6.71
N PRO A 120 23.23 11.70 7.24
CA PRO A 120 22.00 12.35 6.81
C PRO A 120 22.08 13.86 7.08
N ASN A 121 21.49 14.65 6.17
CA ASN A 121 21.39 16.12 6.32
C ASN A 121 20.55 16.51 7.54
N HIS A 122 19.57 15.67 7.91
CA HIS A 122 18.75 15.78 9.12
C HIS A 122 18.23 14.39 9.52
N PRO A 123 17.75 14.21 10.75
CA PRO A 123 17.13 12.96 11.17
C PRO A 123 15.86 12.66 10.35
N VAL A 124 15.63 11.38 10.01
CA VAL A 124 14.38 10.93 9.40
C VAL A 124 13.21 11.25 10.32
N THR A 125 12.14 11.84 9.79
CA THR A 125 10.94 12.27 10.52
C THR A 125 9.73 11.39 10.23
N ILE A 126 8.71 11.45 11.10
CA ILE A 126 7.42 10.77 10.86
C ILE A 126 6.76 11.28 9.57
N HIS A 127 6.86 12.58 9.27
CA HIS A 127 6.38 13.16 8.02
C HIS A 127 6.99 12.45 6.81
N GLU A 128 8.29 12.20 6.82
CA GLU A 128 9.00 11.58 5.71
C GLU A 128 8.67 10.09 5.56
N LEU A 129 8.31 9.40 6.64
CA LEU A 129 7.74 8.06 6.54
C LEU A 129 6.37 8.07 5.85
N LEU A 130 5.49 8.99 6.25
CA LEU A 130 4.14 9.15 5.69
C LEU A 130 4.15 9.57 4.22
N THR A 131 5.16 10.31 3.78
CA THR A 131 5.27 10.87 2.43
C THR A 131 6.19 10.11 1.50
N HIS A 132 6.80 9.00 1.95
CA HIS A 132 7.82 8.27 1.20
C HIS A 132 9.04 9.13 0.77
N THR A 133 9.45 10.06 1.62
CA THR A 133 10.65 10.89 1.40
C THR A 133 11.77 10.62 2.42
N SER A 134 11.66 9.51 3.16
CA SER A 134 12.57 9.15 4.25
C SER A 134 13.99 8.74 3.82
N GLY A 135 14.20 8.45 2.54
CA GLY A 135 15.44 7.86 2.02
C GLY A 135 15.50 6.33 2.10
N LEU A 136 14.50 5.68 2.68
CA LEU A 136 14.33 4.22 2.61
C LEU A 136 13.94 3.78 1.19
N THR A 137 14.08 2.49 0.88
CA THR A 137 13.77 1.94 -0.45
C THR A 137 12.92 0.67 -0.36
N TYR A 138 12.54 0.12 -1.50
CA TYR A 138 12.13 -1.25 -1.73
C TYR A 138 13.15 -1.94 -2.63
N GLY A 139 13.38 -3.22 -2.43
CA GLY A 139 14.25 -4.00 -3.30
C GLY A 139 13.80 -4.00 -4.76
N LEU A 140 12.49 -4.15 -4.97
CA LEU A 140 11.88 -4.15 -6.30
C LEU A 140 11.81 -2.76 -6.96
N GLN A 141 11.83 -1.67 -6.15
CA GLN A 141 11.62 -0.31 -6.63
C GLN A 141 12.81 0.23 -7.42
N ALA A 142 14.00 -0.14 -7.01
CA ALA A 142 15.26 0.37 -7.58
C ALA A 142 16.31 -0.74 -7.63
N ALA A 143 16.01 -1.84 -8.32
CA ALA A 143 16.84 -3.04 -8.35
C ALA A 143 18.31 -2.79 -8.81
N HIS A 144 18.55 -1.70 -9.55
CA HIS A 144 19.91 -1.26 -9.91
C HIS A 144 20.65 -0.54 -8.75
N HIS A 145 19.94 -0.07 -7.71
CA HIS A 145 20.55 0.64 -6.58
C HIS A 145 21.14 -0.38 -5.59
N PRO A 146 22.41 -0.22 -5.11
CA PRO A 146 23.05 -1.19 -4.22
C PRO A 146 22.24 -1.51 -2.96
N VAL A 147 21.69 -0.50 -2.28
CA VAL A 147 20.88 -0.70 -1.07
C VAL A 147 19.60 -1.49 -1.38
N ALA A 148 18.96 -1.23 -2.52
CA ALA A 148 17.76 -1.96 -2.93
C ALA A 148 18.08 -3.44 -3.23
N ARG A 149 19.20 -3.71 -3.92
CA ARG A 149 19.68 -5.10 -4.10
C ARG A 149 19.87 -5.81 -2.76
N ARG A 150 20.44 -5.12 -1.77
CA ARG A 150 20.64 -5.68 -0.44
C ARG A 150 19.32 -6.01 0.26
N TYR A 151 18.28 -5.18 0.09
CA TYR A 151 16.93 -5.46 0.60
C TYR A 151 16.34 -6.74 -0.02
N ASN A 152 16.54 -6.96 -1.32
CA ASN A 152 16.15 -8.19 -2.00
C ASN A 152 16.90 -9.42 -1.44
N GLU A 153 18.23 -9.34 -1.30
CA GLU A 153 19.05 -10.41 -0.73
C GLU A 153 18.61 -10.79 0.69
N MET A 154 18.22 -9.81 1.48
CA MET A 154 17.74 -9.99 2.85
C MET A 154 16.28 -10.39 2.93
N GLN A 155 15.58 -10.44 1.79
CA GLN A 155 14.13 -10.73 1.68
C GLN A 155 13.29 -9.83 2.62
N LEU A 156 13.65 -8.55 2.71
CA LEU A 156 12.99 -7.61 3.62
C LEU A 156 11.51 -7.37 3.29
N GLU A 157 11.12 -7.60 2.07
CA GLU A 157 9.73 -7.43 1.59
C GLU A 157 8.88 -8.71 1.75
N GLY A 158 9.51 -9.82 2.14
CA GLY A 158 8.80 -11.07 2.42
C GLY A 158 8.06 -11.04 3.76
N ASP A 159 7.11 -11.94 3.91
CA ASP A 159 6.27 -12.06 5.11
C ASP A 159 6.81 -13.06 6.14
N ALA A 160 8.10 -13.40 6.08
CA ALA A 160 8.67 -14.43 6.95
C ALA A 160 8.95 -13.95 8.38
N LEU A 161 9.19 -12.65 8.56
CA LEU A 161 9.68 -12.08 9.81
C LEU A 161 8.63 -11.18 10.48
N PRO A 162 8.55 -11.17 11.82
CA PRO A 162 7.84 -10.15 12.58
C PRO A 162 8.36 -8.73 12.26
N LEU A 163 7.50 -7.74 12.44
CA LEU A 163 7.75 -6.36 12.03
C LEU A 163 8.98 -5.73 12.72
N ASP A 164 9.18 -6.00 13.99
CA ASP A 164 10.34 -5.55 14.76
C ASP A 164 11.65 -6.05 14.15
N GLN A 165 11.73 -7.35 13.81
CA GLN A 165 12.93 -7.93 13.17
C GLN A 165 13.18 -7.37 11.77
N VAL A 166 12.10 -7.05 11.02
CA VAL A 166 12.25 -6.38 9.73
C VAL A 166 12.86 -5.00 9.89
N VAL A 167 12.39 -4.24 10.87
CA VAL A 167 12.94 -2.90 11.16
C VAL A 167 14.40 -3.00 11.64
N GLU A 168 14.74 -3.98 12.46
CA GLU A 168 16.13 -4.25 12.86
C GLU A 168 17.03 -4.49 11.64
N LYS A 169 16.59 -5.32 10.69
CA LYS A 169 17.34 -5.55 9.45
C LYS A 169 17.44 -4.30 8.56
N ILE A 170 16.40 -3.46 8.51
CA ILE A 170 16.46 -2.18 7.81
C ILE A 170 17.57 -1.30 8.42
N LEU A 171 17.69 -1.29 9.74
CA LEU A 171 18.71 -0.51 10.47
C LEU A 171 20.15 -0.98 10.24
N GLU A 172 20.36 -2.18 9.75
CA GLU A 172 21.69 -2.69 9.35
C GLU A 172 22.18 -2.07 8.03
N GLN A 173 21.29 -1.40 7.28
CA GLN A 173 21.58 -0.84 5.96
C GLN A 173 21.59 0.69 6.02
N PRO A 174 22.37 1.36 5.17
CA PRO A 174 22.25 2.80 5.01
C PRO A 174 20.91 3.16 4.32
N LEU A 175 20.48 4.39 4.49
CA LEU A 175 19.44 4.99 3.64
C LEU A 175 19.94 5.01 2.19
N ALA A 176 19.05 4.75 1.25
CA ALA A 176 19.39 4.82 -0.19
C ALA A 176 19.60 6.26 -0.66
N PHE A 177 18.92 7.22 -0.02
CA PHE A 177 18.93 8.62 -0.40
C PHE A 177 18.92 9.53 0.84
N GLN A 178 19.34 10.78 0.68
CA GLN A 178 19.20 11.78 1.73
C GLN A 178 17.73 11.99 2.07
N PRO A 179 17.34 12.01 3.37
CA PRO A 179 15.98 12.33 3.79
C PRO A 179 15.49 13.63 3.17
N GLY A 180 14.26 13.68 2.71
CA GLY A 180 13.65 14.86 2.09
C GLY A 180 14.20 15.24 0.71
N SER A 181 15.11 14.45 0.11
CA SER A 181 15.72 14.79 -1.18
C SER A 181 14.89 14.40 -2.39
N ARG A 182 14.10 13.34 -2.28
CA ARG A 182 13.21 12.83 -3.33
C ARG A 182 12.05 12.05 -2.77
N TRP A 183 11.00 11.94 -3.55
CA TRP A 183 9.96 10.94 -3.32
C TRP A 183 10.47 9.59 -3.82
N HIS A 184 10.39 8.57 -2.98
CA HIS A 184 10.79 7.22 -3.34
C HIS A 184 9.95 6.20 -2.57
N TYR A 185 9.07 5.52 -3.28
CA TYR A 185 8.18 4.52 -2.71
C TYR A 185 8.97 3.41 -2.00
N SER A 186 8.65 3.11 -0.74
CA SER A 186 9.57 2.38 0.14
C SER A 186 8.88 1.63 1.28
N VAL A 187 9.66 0.90 2.06
CA VAL A 187 9.25 0.26 3.33
C VAL A 187 8.94 1.28 4.45
N SER A 188 8.83 2.57 4.14
CA SER A 188 8.55 3.62 5.13
C SER A 188 7.31 3.33 5.97
N THR A 189 6.26 2.75 5.38
CA THR A 189 5.03 2.43 6.11
C THR A 189 5.20 1.24 7.04
N ASP A 190 6.14 0.32 6.78
CA ASP A 190 6.50 -0.74 7.73
C ASP A 190 7.16 -0.13 8.98
N VAL A 191 8.07 0.82 8.80
CA VAL A 191 8.68 1.58 9.91
C VAL A 191 7.62 2.39 10.66
N LEU A 192 6.68 3.02 9.94
CA LEU A 192 5.56 3.75 10.54
C LEU A 192 4.66 2.83 11.38
N ALA A 193 4.35 1.62 10.89
CA ALA A 193 3.60 0.62 11.65
C ALA A 193 4.33 0.24 12.95
N ARG A 194 5.66 0.10 12.90
CA ARG A 194 6.45 -0.15 14.11
C ARG A 194 6.37 1.01 15.11
N VAL A 195 6.36 2.25 14.65
CA VAL A 195 6.12 3.42 15.52
C VAL A 195 4.74 3.32 16.19
N VAL A 196 3.69 2.93 15.44
CA VAL A 196 2.34 2.70 16.01
C VAL A 196 2.38 1.63 17.10
N GLU A 197 3.07 0.51 16.87
CA GLU A 197 3.23 -0.56 17.88
C GLU A 197 3.91 -0.08 19.15
N ILE A 198 5.01 0.67 19.02
CA ILE A 198 5.78 1.19 20.15
C ILE A 198 4.94 2.15 20.99
N ILE A 199 4.23 3.07 20.36
CA ILE A 199 3.40 4.06 21.06
C ILE A 199 2.21 3.40 21.74
N SER A 200 1.53 2.49 21.03
CA SER A 200 0.29 1.87 21.53
C SER A 200 0.52 0.71 22.50
N GLY A 201 1.72 0.11 22.49
CA GLY A 201 2.02 -1.12 23.23
C GLY A 201 1.29 -2.36 22.69
N LYS A 202 0.74 -2.30 21.46
CA LYS A 202 -0.01 -3.37 20.78
C LYS A 202 0.65 -3.70 19.47
N SER A 203 0.48 -4.95 19.00
CA SER A 203 0.84 -5.27 17.63
C SER A 203 -0.06 -4.51 16.64
N ILE A 204 0.44 -4.28 15.42
CA ILE A 204 -0.28 -3.45 14.44
C ILE A 204 -1.65 -4.06 14.07
N ASP A 205 -1.76 -5.39 14.00
CA ASP A 205 -3.03 -6.07 13.75
C ASP A 205 -4.05 -5.79 14.86
N GLN A 206 -3.64 -5.88 16.14
CA GLN A 206 -4.50 -5.59 17.29
C GLN A 206 -4.92 -4.12 17.32
N PHE A 207 -3.99 -3.21 17.01
CA PHE A 207 -4.30 -1.79 16.96
C PHE A 207 -5.34 -1.48 15.87
N LEU A 208 -5.10 -1.98 14.65
CA LEU A 208 -6.02 -1.79 13.53
C LEU A 208 -7.38 -2.41 13.80
N GLN A 209 -7.43 -3.64 14.35
CA GLN A 209 -8.68 -4.30 14.70
C GLN A 209 -9.51 -3.44 15.64
N GLN A 210 -8.93 -3.00 16.76
CA GLN A 210 -9.66 -2.30 17.82
C GLN A 210 -10.02 -0.85 17.45
N ARG A 211 -9.14 -0.16 16.72
CA ARG A 211 -9.25 1.28 16.47
C ARG A 211 -9.88 1.64 15.13
N LEU A 212 -9.87 0.71 14.16
CA LEU A 212 -10.39 0.95 12.81
C LEU A 212 -11.38 -0.11 12.37
N PHE A 213 -11.04 -1.41 12.41
CA PHE A 213 -11.88 -2.42 11.79
C PHE A 213 -13.16 -2.65 12.55
N ASP A 214 -13.11 -2.80 13.88
CA ASP A 214 -14.31 -2.97 14.71
C ASP A 214 -15.24 -1.74 14.62
N PRO A 215 -14.76 -0.50 14.83
CA PRO A 215 -15.59 0.69 14.70
C PRO A 215 -16.20 0.88 13.31
N LEU A 216 -15.47 0.56 12.23
CA LEU A 216 -15.94 0.70 10.85
C LEU A 216 -16.79 -0.50 10.38
N GLY A 217 -16.95 -1.54 11.20
CA GLY A 217 -17.64 -2.76 10.83
C GLY A 217 -16.96 -3.56 9.70
N MET A 218 -15.62 -3.45 9.58
CA MET A 218 -14.80 -4.13 8.58
C MET A 218 -14.49 -5.57 9.02
N LYS A 219 -15.50 -6.42 8.98
CA LYS A 219 -15.47 -7.77 9.57
C LYS A 219 -14.63 -8.79 8.79
N ASP A 220 -14.36 -8.51 7.54
CA ASP A 220 -13.61 -9.37 6.62
C ASP A 220 -12.23 -8.79 6.28
N THR A 221 -11.78 -7.82 7.09
CA THR A 221 -10.48 -7.16 6.94
C THR A 221 -9.54 -7.59 8.06
N GLY A 222 -8.31 -7.96 7.69
CA GLY A 222 -7.28 -8.36 8.67
C GLY A 222 -6.06 -8.97 8.00
N TYR A 223 -5.06 -9.33 8.81
CA TYR A 223 -3.87 -10.05 8.32
C TYR A 223 -4.07 -11.57 8.27
N PHE A 224 -5.09 -12.06 8.95
CA PHE A 224 -5.42 -13.48 9.04
C PHE A 224 -6.91 -13.69 8.80
N LEU A 225 -7.24 -14.77 8.07
CA LEU A 225 -8.61 -15.21 7.83
C LEU A 225 -8.90 -16.48 8.62
N PRO A 226 -9.95 -16.50 9.44
CA PRO A 226 -10.41 -17.71 10.09
C PRO A 226 -10.95 -18.71 9.05
N ALA A 227 -10.88 -20.02 9.39
CA ALA A 227 -11.12 -21.12 8.45
C ALA A 227 -12.47 -21.04 7.72
N GLU A 228 -13.51 -20.55 8.38
CA GLU A 228 -14.85 -20.37 7.81
C GLU A 228 -14.92 -19.35 6.67
N LYS A 229 -13.89 -18.49 6.53
CA LYS A 229 -13.79 -17.48 5.48
C LYS A 229 -12.88 -17.90 4.31
N HIS A 230 -12.12 -19.00 4.44
CA HIS A 230 -11.14 -19.41 3.42
C HIS A 230 -11.76 -19.59 2.04
N GLY A 231 -12.97 -20.15 1.97
CA GLY A 231 -13.68 -20.38 0.70
C GLY A 231 -14.07 -19.10 -0.05
N ARG A 232 -13.96 -17.93 0.59
CA ARG A 232 -14.26 -16.61 -0.02
C ARG A 232 -13.01 -15.90 -0.52
N LEU A 233 -11.81 -16.37 -0.18
CA LEU A 233 -10.56 -15.75 -0.60
C LEU A 233 -10.34 -15.97 -2.10
N SER A 234 -10.01 -14.89 -2.81
CA SER A 234 -9.61 -14.97 -4.21
C SER A 234 -8.21 -15.55 -4.37
N GLU A 235 -8.00 -16.35 -5.40
CA GLU A 235 -6.65 -16.73 -5.82
C GLU A 235 -5.93 -15.53 -6.45
N ILE A 236 -4.60 -15.60 -6.47
CA ILE A 236 -3.76 -14.59 -7.10
C ILE A 236 -3.41 -15.06 -8.50
N TYR A 237 -3.52 -14.15 -9.44
CA TYR A 237 -3.11 -14.36 -10.82
C TYR A 237 -2.12 -13.28 -11.23
N CYS A 238 -1.13 -13.69 -12.00
CA CYS A 238 -0.08 -12.80 -12.46
C CYS A 238 0.21 -13.10 -13.93
N ILE A 239 0.52 -12.08 -14.70
CA ILE A 239 1.16 -12.26 -16.00
C ILE A 239 2.53 -12.88 -15.73
N ALA A 240 2.92 -13.87 -16.52
CA ALA A 240 4.23 -14.49 -16.41
C ALA A 240 5.32 -13.42 -16.27
N ASN A 241 6.16 -13.59 -15.25
CA ASN A 241 7.31 -12.73 -14.97
C ASN A 241 7.03 -11.34 -14.36
N TRP A 242 5.82 -11.02 -13.91
CA TRP A 242 5.57 -9.76 -13.20
C TRP A 242 6.51 -9.55 -12.00
N PHE A 243 6.83 -10.62 -11.27
CA PHE A 243 7.76 -10.62 -10.14
C PHE A 243 9.22 -10.94 -10.54
N ASP A 244 9.49 -11.16 -11.83
CA ASP A 244 10.84 -11.33 -12.32
C ASP A 244 11.55 -9.98 -12.35
N HIS A 245 12.66 -9.87 -11.63
CA HIS A 245 13.45 -8.64 -11.53
C HIS A 245 14.10 -8.20 -12.85
N GLY A 246 14.02 -9.04 -13.89
CA GLY A 246 14.55 -8.74 -15.22
C GLY A 246 13.58 -8.01 -16.14
N ASN A 247 12.28 -7.95 -15.81
CA ASN A 247 11.31 -7.27 -16.67
C ASN A 247 11.28 -5.77 -16.40
N THR A 248 11.36 -5.01 -17.48
CA THR A 248 11.08 -3.58 -17.42
C THR A 248 9.57 -3.34 -17.43
N PRO A 249 9.13 -2.14 -17.02
CA PRO A 249 7.74 -1.73 -17.16
C PRO A 249 7.22 -1.85 -18.60
N GLU A 250 8.04 -1.49 -19.57
CA GLU A 250 7.71 -1.57 -21.00
C GLU A 250 7.49 -3.03 -21.44
N ASP A 251 8.31 -3.97 -20.95
CA ASP A 251 8.13 -5.41 -21.22
C ASP A 251 6.78 -5.91 -20.73
N LEU A 252 6.36 -5.47 -19.52
CA LEU A 252 5.08 -5.85 -18.95
C LEU A 252 3.91 -5.23 -19.71
N GLU A 253 4.03 -3.97 -20.10
CA GLU A 253 3.01 -3.30 -20.91
C GLU A 253 2.89 -3.94 -22.30
N GLN A 254 4.01 -4.31 -22.92
CA GLN A 254 4.02 -5.02 -24.19
C GLN A 254 3.33 -6.38 -24.07
N GLN A 255 3.69 -7.18 -23.06
CA GLN A 255 3.05 -8.47 -22.80
C GLN A 255 1.54 -8.32 -22.61
N TRP A 256 1.11 -7.28 -21.86
CA TRP A 256 -0.30 -6.98 -21.69
C TRP A 256 -1.00 -6.61 -23.00
N ARG A 257 -0.39 -5.77 -23.81
CA ARG A 257 -0.92 -5.36 -25.15
C ARG A 257 -0.99 -6.53 -26.11
N GLU A 258 -0.07 -7.48 -26.02
CA GLU A 258 -0.02 -8.72 -26.81
C GLU A 258 -1.04 -9.77 -26.33
N GLY A 259 -1.82 -9.46 -25.29
CA GLY A 259 -2.86 -10.33 -24.79
C GLY A 259 -2.37 -11.43 -23.85
N ALA A 260 -1.28 -11.19 -23.14
CA ALA A 260 -0.80 -12.13 -22.13
C ALA A 260 -1.89 -12.48 -21.11
N VAL A 261 -2.09 -13.76 -20.86
CA VAL A 261 -3.09 -14.29 -19.91
C VAL A 261 -2.43 -14.50 -18.56
N ALA A 262 -3.03 -13.92 -17.53
CA ALA A 262 -2.56 -14.16 -16.17
C ALA A 262 -2.76 -15.62 -15.76
N SER A 263 -1.71 -16.24 -15.23
CA SER A 263 -1.72 -17.59 -14.66
C SER A 263 -1.80 -17.53 -13.14
N ARG A 264 -2.33 -18.57 -12.52
CA ARG A 264 -2.42 -18.69 -11.05
C ARG A 264 -1.01 -18.70 -10.46
N LEU A 265 -0.78 -17.78 -9.52
CA LEU A 265 0.44 -17.74 -8.75
C LEU A 265 0.31 -18.66 -7.53
N VAL A 266 1.15 -19.70 -7.50
CA VAL A 266 1.21 -20.63 -6.37
C VAL A 266 2.54 -20.43 -5.65
N SER A 267 2.50 -19.78 -4.48
CA SER A 267 3.64 -19.67 -3.58
C SER A 267 3.18 -19.81 -2.13
N GLY A 268 4.06 -20.21 -1.22
CA GLY A 268 3.75 -20.26 0.20
C GLY A 268 3.31 -18.90 0.78
N GLU A 269 3.79 -17.81 0.21
CA GLU A 269 3.44 -16.45 0.63
C GLU A 269 2.01 -16.06 0.22
N THR A 270 1.49 -16.60 -0.89
CA THR A 270 0.13 -16.29 -1.35
C THR A 270 -0.97 -16.79 -0.41
N HIS A 271 -0.65 -17.73 0.47
CA HIS A 271 -1.60 -18.37 1.38
C HIS A 271 -1.34 -18.02 2.86
N ARG A 272 -0.37 -17.15 3.15
CA ARG A 272 0.00 -16.81 4.54
C ARG A 272 -1.19 -16.32 5.37
N CYS A 273 -2.10 -15.56 4.80
CA CYS A 273 -3.29 -15.09 5.49
C CYS A 273 -4.27 -16.21 5.92
N LEU A 274 -4.06 -17.45 5.48
CA LEU A 274 -4.87 -18.61 5.88
C LEU A 274 -4.40 -19.27 7.17
N GLU A 275 -3.22 -18.90 7.67
CA GLU A 275 -2.67 -19.44 8.89
C GLU A 275 -2.31 -18.33 9.89
N PRO A 276 -2.44 -18.57 11.20
CA PRO A 276 -1.98 -17.61 12.20
C PRO A 276 -0.48 -17.33 12.04
N HIS A 277 -0.11 -16.05 11.98
CA HIS A 277 1.28 -15.61 11.85
C HIS A 277 1.54 -14.31 12.61
N GLN A 278 2.79 -13.89 12.71
CA GLN A 278 3.19 -12.63 13.37
C GLN A 278 3.86 -11.63 12.41
N ALA A 279 3.86 -11.94 11.13
CA ALA A 279 4.46 -11.08 10.09
C ALA A 279 3.46 -10.02 9.60
N PHE A 280 3.06 -9.14 10.50
CA PHE A 280 2.13 -8.05 10.19
C PHE A 280 2.92 -6.87 9.60
N ARG A 281 2.63 -6.51 8.36
CA ARG A 281 3.36 -5.46 7.64
C ARG A 281 2.56 -4.17 7.56
N GLY A 282 3.25 -3.04 7.66
CA GLY A 282 2.62 -1.74 7.43
C GLY A 282 2.39 -1.45 5.95
N GLY A 283 3.26 -1.98 5.09
CA GLY A 283 3.24 -1.74 3.66
C GLY A 283 2.30 -2.65 2.86
N HIS A 284 1.91 -3.80 3.40
CA HIS A 284 1.05 -4.81 2.75
C HIS A 284 0.57 -5.87 3.75
N GLY A 285 -0.12 -6.90 3.27
CA GLY A 285 -0.48 -8.09 4.03
C GLY A 285 -1.93 -8.16 4.47
N LEU A 286 -2.67 -7.06 4.46
CA LEU A 286 -4.10 -7.11 4.73
C LEU A 286 -4.86 -7.80 3.60
N VAL A 287 -5.92 -8.49 4.00
CA VAL A 287 -7.01 -8.91 3.12
C VAL A 287 -8.26 -8.12 3.45
N SER A 288 -9.16 -7.95 2.49
CA SER A 288 -10.41 -7.21 2.68
C SER A 288 -11.42 -7.55 1.59
N THR A 289 -12.67 -7.15 1.79
CA THR A 289 -13.70 -7.10 0.76
C THR A 289 -13.85 -5.68 0.21
N ALA A 290 -14.46 -5.53 -0.98
CA ALA A 290 -14.79 -4.21 -1.52
C ALA A 290 -15.72 -3.43 -0.59
N SER A 291 -16.66 -4.11 0.09
CA SER A 291 -17.60 -3.49 1.03
C SER A 291 -16.93 -2.98 2.30
N ASP A 292 -16.02 -3.76 2.88
CA ASP A 292 -15.24 -3.31 4.04
C ASP A 292 -14.35 -2.12 3.71
N TYR A 293 -13.64 -2.21 2.59
CA TYR A 293 -12.77 -1.10 2.17
C TYR A 293 -13.58 0.16 1.82
N LEU A 294 -14.81 0.00 1.31
CA LEU A 294 -15.74 1.12 1.14
C LEU A 294 -16.03 1.81 2.48
N ASN A 295 -16.23 1.08 3.57
CA ASN A 295 -16.48 1.68 4.88
C ASN A 295 -15.31 2.59 5.30
N PHE A 296 -14.07 2.14 5.10
CA PHE A 296 -12.88 2.97 5.29
C PHE A 296 -12.89 4.23 4.40
N CYS A 297 -13.18 4.08 3.11
CA CYS A 297 -13.29 5.22 2.20
C CYS A 297 -14.42 6.19 2.59
N ARG A 298 -15.57 5.68 3.03
CA ARG A 298 -16.70 6.50 3.49
C ARG A 298 -16.36 7.33 4.72
N MET A 299 -15.64 6.75 5.67
CA MET A 299 -15.14 7.48 6.84
C MET A 299 -14.28 8.68 6.41
N LEU A 300 -13.36 8.49 5.47
CA LEU A 300 -12.52 9.56 4.93
C LEU A 300 -13.34 10.59 4.14
N LEU A 301 -14.27 10.17 3.27
CA LEU A 301 -15.17 11.05 2.52
C LEU A 301 -16.06 11.90 3.47
N GLN A 302 -16.39 11.38 4.64
CA GLN A 302 -17.12 12.08 5.69
C GLN A 302 -16.18 12.86 6.63
N ARG A 303 -14.94 13.12 6.19
CA ARG A 303 -13.94 13.87 6.96
C ARG A 303 -13.66 13.29 8.34
N GLY A 304 -13.47 12.00 8.41
CA GLY A 304 -13.14 11.27 9.63
C GLY A 304 -14.34 10.84 10.47
N ARG A 305 -15.59 11.11 10.04
CA ARG A 305 -16.80 10.71 10.75
C ARG A 305 -17.30 9.33 10.33
N TRP A 306 -17.78 8.59 11.30
CA TRP A 306 -18.46 7.31 11.10
C TRP A 306 -19.56 7.14 12.16
N GLU A 307 -20.79 6.90 11.71
CA GLU A 307 -21.97 6.65 12.59
C GLU A 307 -22.17 7.69 13.71
N GLY A 308 -21.80 8.93 13.45
CA GLY A 308 -21.94 10.03 14.42
C GLY A 308 -20.67 10.34 15.21
N GLU A 309 -19.72 9.42 15.28
CA GLU A 309 -18.45 9.58 15.97
C GLU A 309 -17.34 10.06 15.04
N HIS A 310 -16.28 10.61 15.59
CA HIS A 310 -15.07 10.99 14.86
C HIS A 310 -13.94 10.01 15.17
N LEU A 311 -13.47 9.30 14.14
CA LEU A 311 -12.24 8.49 14.18
C LEU A 311 -11.01 9.35 13.90
N LEU A 312 -11.19 10.41 13.12
CA LEU A 312 -10.21 11.47 12.86
C LEU A 312 -10.92 12.83 12.82
N ALA A 313 -10.22 13.88 13.19
CA ALA A 313 -10.71 15.25 13.03
C ALA A 313 -10.76 15.63 11.53
N PRO A 314 -11.75 16.46 11.11
CA PRO A 314 -11.85 16.92 9.73
C PRO A 314 -10.58 17.57 9.19
N LYS A 315 -9.86 18.30 10.05
CA LYS A 315 -8.61 18.96 9.67
C LYS A 315 -7.44 18.01 9.49
N THR A 316 -7.44 16.89 10.19
CA THR A 316 -6.44 15.83 9.99
C THR A 316 -6.65 15.14 8.66
N VAL A 317 -7.88 14.80 8.30
CA VAL A 317 -8.19 14.24 6.98
C VAL A 317 -7.83 15.22 5.86
N GLU A 318 -8.15 16.51 6.02
CA GLU A 318 -7.76 17.55 5.08
C GLU A 318 -6.23 17.61 4.93
N LEU A 319 -5.49 17.63 6.06
CA LEU A 319 -4.03 17.61 6.06
C LEU A 319 -3.47 16.37 5.35
N MET A 320 -4.01 15.19 5.63
CA MET A 320 -3.56 13.94 5.01
C MET A 320 -3.73 13.92 3.50
N THR A 321 -4.77 14.56 2.99
CA THR A 321 -5.13 14.57 1.57
C THR A 321 -4.62 15.79 0.80
N MET A 322 -3.82 16.66 1.43
CA MET A 322 -3.06 17.73 0.73
C MET A 322 -1.79 17.16 0.11
N ASN A 323 -1.31 17.79 -0.95
CA ASN A 323 0.00 17.46 -1.50
C ASN A 323 1.12 17.96 -0.58
N HIS A 324 1.97 17.04 -0.12
CA HIS A 324 3.15 17.33 0.71
C HIS A 324 4.47 17.29 -0.08
N ILE A 325 4.41 16.95 -1.38
CA ILE A 325 5.60 16.81 -2.22
C ILE A 325 5.93 18.14 -2.89
N ARG A 326 7.20 18.53 -2.81
CA ARG A 326 7.71 19.76 -3.42
C ARG A 326 7.89 19.60 -4.94
N PRO A 327 7.72 20.67 -5.73
CA PRO A 327 7.85 20.61 -7.19
C PRO A 327 9.10 19.91 -7.74
N PRO A 328 10.32 20.05 -7.15
CA PRO A 328 11.51 19.33 -7.66
C PRO A 328 11.44 17.81 -7.55
N MET A 329 10.47 17.26 -6.79
CA MET A 329 10.26 15.81 -6.65
C MET A 329 9.11 15.29 -7.53
N ILE A 330 8.55 16.12 -8.39
CA ILE A 330 7.46 15.79 -9.32
C ILE A 330 8.04 15.81 -10.74
N PRO A 331 7.66 14.87 -11.60
CA PRO A 331 6.67 13.81 -11.40
C PRO A 331 7.11 12.74 -10.40
N LEU A 332 6.14 12.10 -9.74
CA LEU A 332 6.41 10.92 -8.93
C LEU A 332 6.81 9.77 -9.85
N GLU A 333 7.64 8.85 -9.35
CA GLU A 333 8.11 7.70 -10.12
C GLU A 333 7.96 6.41 -9.31
N ILE A 334 7.41 5.37 -9.93
CA ILE A 334 7.37 4.00 -9.39
C ILE A 334 7.99 3.05 -10.41
N ARG A 335 9.10 2.41 -10.07
CA ARG A 335 9.80 1.43 -10.90
C ARG A 335 10.17 1.94 -12.30
N GLY A 336 10.56 3.21 -12.42
CA GLY A 336 10.88 3.86 -13.69
C GLY A 336 9.67 4.47 -14.41
N TYR A 337 8.44 4.25 -13.93
CA TYR A 337 7.27 4.91 -14.48
C TYR A 337 7.03 6.25 -13.81
N GLU A 338 7.00 7.29 -14.59
CA GLU A 338 6.48 8.58 -14.13
C GLU A 338 4.96 8.51 -13.96
N ILE A 339 4.48 9.16 -12.91
CA ILE A 339 3.05 9.32 -12.62
C ILE A 339 2.72 10.81 -12.76
N PRO A 340 2.45 11.28 -13.99
CA PRO A 340 2.22 12.69 -14.23
C PRO A 340 0.92 13.17 -13.55
N GLY A 341 0.92 14.40 -13.06
CA GLY A 341 -0.26 15.01 -12.45
C GLY A 341 -0.55 14.55 -11.03
N GLU A 342 0.27 13.67 -10.46
CA GLU A 342 0.14 13.23 -9.08
C GLU A 342 1.20 13.80 -8.15
N GLY A 343 0.77 14.15 -6.95
CA GLY A 343 1.58 14.39 -5.77
C GLY A 343 1.28 13.33 -4.71
N PHE A 344 1.78 13.53 -3.49
CA PHE A 344 1.58 12.61 -2.38
C PHE A 344 1.25 13.33 -1.09
N GLY A 345 0.25 12.84 -0.39
CA GLY A 345 -0.17 13.30 0.93
C GLY A 345 0.44 12.46 2.05
N LEU A 346 -0.23 12.40 3.19
CA LEU A 346 0.20 11.56 4.31
C LEU A 346 -0.42 10.15 4.14
N GLY A 347 0.21 9.35 3.30
CA GLY A 347 -0.19 7.97 2.98
C GLY A 347 -1.14 7.80 1.79
N PHE A 348 -1.37 8.85 1.01
CA PHE A 348 -2.25 8.84 -0.16
C PHE A 348 -1.58 9.49 -1.37
N GLY A 349 -1.81 8.93 -2.57
CA GLY A 349 -1.62 9.67 -3.81
C GLY A 349 -2.65 10.80 -3.90
N VAL A 350 -2.24 11.96 -4.40
CA VAL A 350 -3.07 13.16 -4.52
C VAL A 350 -3.00 13.68 -5.94
N ASN A 351 -4.13 13.74 -6.63
CA ASN A 351 -4.17 14.36 -7.95
C ASN A 351 -4.02 15.87 -7.81
N ILE A 352 -2.95 16.42 -8.39
CA ILE A 352 -2.60 17.86 -8.35
C ILE A 352 -2.75 18.56 -9.69
N ASP A 353 -2.76 17.79 -10.78
CA ASP A 353 -3.01 18.28 -12.14
C ASP A 353 -3.80 17.24 -12.93
N VAL A 354 -5.12 17.43 -12.99
CA VAL A 354 -6.04 16.53 -13.71
C VAL A 354 -5.74 16.44 -15.20
N ALA A 355 -5.19 17.51 -15.78
CA ALA A 355 -4.89 17.53 -17.21
C ALA A 355 -3.63 16.74 -17.56
N ALA A 356 -2.68 16.66 -16.64
CA ALA A 356 -1.46 15.86 -16.79
C ALA A 356 -1.68 14.39 -16.37
N SER A 357 -2.67 14.12 -15.51
CA SER A 357 -3.03 12.78 -15.07
C SER A 357 -3.54 11.95 -16.24
N LEU A 358 -2.93 10.81 -16.48
CA LEU A 358 -3.42 9.83 -17.45
C LEU A 358 -4.61 9.08 -16.85
N ASN A 359 -5.79 9.39 -17.31
CA ASN A 359 -7.03 8.69 -16.94
C ASN A 359 -7.39 7.61 -17.95
#